data_67116221a9f82fcae19154092acb4aba
#
_entry.id   67116221a9f82fcae19154092acb4aba
#
_cell.length_a   1.000
_cell.length_b   1.000
_cell.length_c   1.000
_cell.angle_alpha   90.00
_cell.angle_beta   90.00
_cell.angle_gamma   90.00
#
_symmetry.space_group_name_H-M   'P 1'
#
loop_
_entity.id
_entity.type
_entity.pdbx_description
1 polymer ?
#
loop_
_entity_poly.entity_id
_entity_poly.type
_entity_poly.pdbx_seq_one_letter_code
_entity_poly.pdbx_strand_id
1 'polypeptide(L)'
;MRVEYKCSGGYGGLRFAYRGETNELPSEEAKKLSELIEASGVFDLTQRQLSKKSRTIPDDFSCQLMILKAGKKKTISFNELSVPGNLRRLSVHLRKLAIKQKAT
;
A
#
# COMPACT_ATOMS: atom_id res chain seq x y z
N MET A 1 1.05 -4.31 14.32
CA MET A 1 1.63 -3.86 13.04
C MET A 1 0.97 -2.55 12.63
N ARG A 2 1.78 -1.55 12.39
CA ARG A 2 1.30 -0.25 11.93
C ARG A 2 1.47 -0.13 10.43
N VAL A 3 0.45 0.39 9.76
CA VAL A 3 0.46 0.57 8.31
C VAL A 3 0.10 2.02 7.98
N GLU A 4 0.93 2.67 7.19
CA GLU A 4 0.63 3.99 6.64
C GLU A 4 0.75 3.91 5.12
N TYR A 5 -0.29 4.36 4.43
CA TYR A 5 -0.37 4.29 2.98
C TYR A 5 -0.82 5.63 2.44
N LYS A 6 -0.11 6.11 1.43
CA LYS A 6 -0.47 7.33 0.72
C LYS A 6 -0.43 7.04 -0.77
N CYS A 7 -1.42 7.53 -1.48
CA CYS A 7 -1.55 7.30 -2.91
C CYS A 7 -2.12 8.55 -3.56
N SER A 8 -1.51 8.99 -4.64
CA SER A 8 -1.97 10.15 -5.38
C SER A 8 -1.81 9.93 -6.88
N GLY A 9 -2.69 10.55 -7.67
CA GLY A 9 -2.63 10.47 -9.12
C GLY A 9 -3.99 10.17 -9.74
N GLY A 10 -3.95 9.49 -10.89
CA GLY A 10 -5.14 9.22 -11.67
C GLY A 10 -5.70 10.48 -12.33
N TYR A 11 -6.85 10.33 -12.96
CA TYR A 11 -7.58 11.46 -13.53
C TYR A 11 -8.12 12.36 -12.42
N GLY A 12 -7.81 13.66 -12.48
CA GLY A 12 -8.31 14.62 -11.51
C GLY A 12 -7.46 14.77 -10.25
N GLY A 13 -6.28 14.17 -10.19
CA GLY A 13 -5.35 14.35 -9.07
C GLY A 13 -5.88 13.85 -7.73
N LEU A 14 -6.49 12.70 -7.73
CA LEU A 14 -7.06 12.09 -6.53
C LEU A 14 -5.97 11.75 -5.50
N ARG A 15 -6.30 11.89 -4.22
CA ARG A 15 -5.40 11.55 -3.12
C ARG A 15 -6.11 10.65 -2.12
N PHE A 16 -5.43 9.59 -1.73
CA PHE A 16 -5.93 8.66 -0.71
C PHE A 16 -4.85 8.47 0.35
N ALA A 17 -5.27 8.34 1.60
CA ALA A 17 -4.35 8.06 2.70
C ALA A 17 -5.03 7.15 3.71
N TYR A 18 -4.28 6.15 4.17
CA TYR A 18 -4.72 5.25 5.23
C TYR A 18 -3.64 5.19 6.31
N ARG A 19 -4.06 5.23 7.56
CA ARG A 19 -3.17 5.08 8.72
C ARG A 19 -3.90 4.27 9.77
N GLY A 20 -3.29 3.21 10.25
CA GLY A 20 -3.90 2.40 11.28
C GLY A 20 -3.01 1.29 11.80
N GLU A 21 -3.45 0.75 12.94
CA GLU A 21 -2.85 -0.42 13.55
C GLU A 21 -3.73 -1.63 13.24
N THR A 22 -3.11 -2.76 12.87
CA THR A 22 -3.89 -3.95 12.55
C THR A 22 -4.67 -4.48 13.76
N ASN A 23 -4.16 -4.26 14.98
CA ASN A 23 -4.86 -4.69 16.19
C ASN A 23 -6.10 -3.86 16.50
N GLU A 24 -6.29 -2.72 15.85
CA GLU A 24 -7.49 -1.90 15.97
C GLU A 24 -8.58 -2.29 15.00
N LEU A 25 -8.26 -3.14 14.02
CA LEU A 25 -9.22 -3.64 13.04
C LEU A 25 -9.98 -4.86 13.57
N PRO A 26 -11.20 -5.12 13.09
CA PRO A 26 -11.86 -6.40 13.32
C PRO A 26 -10.94 -7.55 12.92
N SER A 27 -10.98 -8.66 13.65
CA SER A 27 -10.03 -9.76 13.47
C SER A 27 -9.96 -10.29 12.03
N GLU A 28 -11.09 -10.35 11.33
CA GLU A 28 -11.13 -10.79 9.93
C GLU A 28 -10.42 -9.82 9.00
N GLU A 29 -10.62 -8.52 9.19
CA GLU A 29 -9.95 -7.49 8.40
C GLU A 29 -8.46 -7.44 8.69
N ALA A 30 -8.08 -7.56 9.95
CA ALA A 30 -6.67 -7.61 10.35
C ALA A 30 -5.97 -8.81 9.73
N LYS A 31 -6.61 -9.97 9.74
CA LYS A 31 -6.06 -11.19 9.14
C LYS A 31 -5.90 -11.04 7.63
N LYS A 32 -6.90 -10.50 6.95
CA LYS A 32 -6.85 -10.29 5.50
C LYS A 32 -5.73 -9.33 5.13
N LEU A 33 -5.58 -8.25 5.86
CA LEU A 33 -4.52 -7.27 5.61
C LEU A 33 -3.14 -7.89 5.83
N SER A 34 -2.96 -8.65 6.91
CA SER A 34 -1.70 -9.35 7.18
C SER A 34 -1.35 -10.33 6.07
N GLU A 35 -2.33 -11.09 5.59
CA GLU A 35 -2.12 -12.05 4.50
C GLU A 35 -1.70 -11.35 3.21
N LEU A 36 -2.32 -10.22 2.88
CA LEU A 36 -1.97 -9.44 1.70
C LEU A 36 -0.55 -8.87 1.80
N ILE A 37 -0.16 -8.40 2.98
CA ILE A 37 1.18 -7.88 3.22
C ILE A 37 2.23 -8.99 3.03
N GLU A 38 1.99 -10.16 3.61
CA GLU A 38 2.89 -11.30 3.45
C GLU A 38 2.97 -11.77 2.00
N ALA A 39 1.83 -11.88 1.33
CA ALA A 39 1.78 -12.31 -0.07
C ALA A 39 2.46 -11.31 -1.01
N SER A 40 2.50 -10.03 -0.66
CA SER A 40 3.16 -9.02 -1.46
C SER A 40 4.69 -9.12 -1.42
N GLY A 41 5.24 -9.76 -0.38
CA GLY A 41 6.69 -9.83 -0.18
C GLY A 41 7.34 -8.49 0.08
N VAL A 42 6.59 -7.52 0.61
CA VAL A 42 7.04 -6.15 0.77
C VAL A 42 8.34 -6.03 1.57
N PHE A 43 8.53 -6.89 2.58
CA PHE A 43 9.74 -6.84 3.40
C PHE A 43 10.98 -7.31 2.65
N ASP A 44 10.81 -8.08 1.57
CA ASP A 44 11.90 -8.58 0.74
C ASP A 44 12.13 -7.73 -0.51
N LEU A 45 11.23 -6.78 -0.80
CA LEU A 45 11.38 -5.88 -1.93
C LEU A 45 12.36 -4.76 -1.63
N THR A 46 13.18 -4.41 -2.61
CA THR A 46 14.05 -3.25 -2.51
C THR A 46 13.47 -2.11 -3.34
N GLN A 47 13.71 -0.88 -2.93
CA GLN A 47 13.28 0.30 -3.68
C GLN A 47 13.86 0.29 -5.10
N ARG A 48 15.06 -0.24 -5.24
CA ARG A 48 15.73 -0.37 -6.54
C ARG A 48 14.96 -1.30 -7.49
N GLN A 49 14.43 -2.41 -6.99
CA GLN A 49 13.63 -3.34 -7.79
C GLN A 49 12.34 -2.68 -8.27
N LEU A 50 11.72 -1.88 -7.42
CA LEU A 50 10.49 -1.17 -7.76
C LEU A 50 10.73 -0.05 -8.77
N SER A 51 11.84 0.67 -8.65
CA SER A 51 12.18 1.80 -9.52
C SER A 51 12.57 1.36 -10.93
N LYS A 52 13.13 0.17 -11.09
CA LYS A 52 13.62 -0.34 -12.37
C LYS A 52 12.56 -0.51 -13.45
N LYS A 53 11.31 -0.70 -13.06
CA LYS A 53 10.19 -0.95 -13.98
C LYS A 53 9.22 0.21 -14.05
N SER A 54 9.61 1.35 -13.52
CA SER A 54 8.74 2.51 -13.45
C SER A 54 8.61 3.16 -14.83
N ARG A 55 7.44 3.00 -15.43
CA ARG A 55 7.03 3.76 -16.61
C ARG A 55 6.10 4.86 -16.14
N THR A 56 6.30 6.07 -16.66
CA THR A 56 5.38 7.16 -16.37
C THR A 56 4.12 6.97 -17.21
N ILE A 57 3.07 6.48 -16.57
CA ILE A 57 1.75 6.37 -17.18
C ILE A 57 0.91 7.51 -16.61
N PRO A 58 0.32 8.39 -17.45
CA PRO A 58 -0.38 9.59 -16.94
C PRO A 58 -1.49 9.30 -15.93
N ASP A 59 -2.16 8.17 -16.04
CA ASP A 59 -3.29 7.81 -15.17
C ASP A 59 -2.91 6.93 -14.00
N ASP A 60 -1.62 6.67 -13.81
CA ASP A 60 -1.14 5.80 -12.76
C ASP A 60 -1.10 6.52 -11.41
N PHE A 61 -1.21 5.73 -10.33
CA PHE A 61 -1.09 6.23 -8.98
C PHE A 61 0.34 6.08 -8.49
N SER A 62 0.87 7.16 -7.92
CA SER A 62 2.14 7.13 -7.19
C SER A 62 1.83 6.84 -5.73
N CYS A 63 2.34 5.73 -5.22
CA CYS A 63 2.00 5.24 -3.90
C CYS A 63 3.23 5.17 -3.01
N GLN A 64 3.01 5.42 -1.72
CA GLN A 64 4.03 5.25 -0.69
C GLN A 64 3.44 4.41 0.43
N LEU A 65 4.15 3.35 0.81
CA LEU A 65 3.71 2.41 1.82
C LEU A 65 4.78 2.28 2.90
N MET A 66 4.35 2.45 4.16
CA MET A 66 5.21 2.21 5.32
C MET A 66 4.56 1.16 6.19
N ILE A 67 5.32 0.14 6.57
CA ILE A 67 4.88 -0.92 7.47
C ILE A 67 5.87 -1.02 8.63
N LEU A 68 5.35 -0.94 9.84
CA LEU A 68 6.13 -1.14 11.06
C LEU A 68 5.63 -2.40 11.74
N LYS A 69 6.50 -3.42 11.81
CA LYS A 69 6.19 -4.72 12.41
C LYS A 69 7.34 -5.18 13.29
N ALA A 70 7.06 -5.42 14.57
CA ALA A 70 8.04 -5.94 15.53
C ALA A 70 9.35 -5.16 15.54
N GLY A 71 9.29 -3.84 15.50
CA GLY A 71 10.46 -2.98 15.49
C GLY A 71 11.12 -2.80 14.13
N LYS A 72 10.65 -3.51 13.11
CA LYS A 72 11.17 -3.36 11.74
C LYS A 72 10.28 -2.43 10.94
N LYS A 73 10.90 -1.41 10.35
CA LYS A 73 10.19 -0.43 9.53
C LYS A 73 10.60 -0.63 8.07
N LYS A 74 9.61 -0.76 7.20
CA LYS A 74 9.83 -0.84 5.76
C LYS A 74 9.03 0.26 5.07
N THR A 75 9.71 1.07 4.28
CA THR A 75 9.08 2.13 3.48
C THR A 75 9.42 1.91 2.02
N ILE A 76 8.40 1.87 1.17
CA ILE A 76 8.58 1.74 -0.28
C ILE A 76 7.72 2.77 -1.00
N SER A 77 8.19 3.18 -2.17
CA SER A 77 7.44 4.03 -3.09
C SER A 77 7.34 3.32 -4.42
N PHE A 78 6.17 3.35 -5.04
CA PHE A 78 5.94 2.61 -6.27
C PHE A 78 4.80 3.23 -7.08
N ASN A 79 4.76 2.89 -8.37
CA ASN A 79 3.64 3.20 -9.24
C ASN A 79 2.76 1.94 -9.35
N GLU A 80 1.48 2.08 -9.05
CA GLU A 80 0.58 0.93 -8.87
C GLU A 80 0.53 -0.01 -10.08
N LEU A 81 0.54 0.54 -11.30
CA LEU A 81 0.45 -0.27 -12.52
C LEU A 81 1.78 -0.95 -12.90
N SER A 82 2.88 -0.56 -12.26
CA SER A 82 4.21 -1.05 -12.58
C SER A 82 4.73 -2.11 -11.62
N VAL A 83 3.95 -2.51 -10.63
CA VAL A 83 4.38 -3.43 -9.58
C VAL A 83 3.82 -4.84 -9.80
N PRO A 84 4.42 -5.87 -9.17
CA PRO A 84 3.86 -7.21 -9.21
C PRO A 84 2.42 -7.26 -8.72
N GLY A 85 1.64 -8.21 -9.25
CA GLY A 85 0.22 -8.32 -8.95
C GLY A 85 -0.13 -8.40 -7.47
N ASN A 86 0.71 -9.08 -6.68
CA ASN A 86 0.48 -9.21 -5.24
C ASN A 86 0.60 -7.86 -4.52
N LEU A 87 1.57 -7.04 -4.90
CA LEU A 87 1.71 -5.70 -4.33
C LEU A 87 0.57 -4.79 -4.80
N ARG A 88 0.14 -4.95 -6.05
CA ARG A 88 -1.01 -4.20 -6.58
C ARG A 88 -2.28 -4.53 -5.80
N ARG A 89 -2.51 -5.80 -5.48
CA ARG A 89 -3.67 -6.22 -4.67
C ARG A 89 -3.65 -5.57 -3.30
N LEU A 90 -2.47 -5.52 -2.66
CA LEU A 90 -2.31 -4.85 -1.39
C LEU A 90 -2.63 -3.36 -1.51
N SER A 91 -2.11 -2.69 -2.54
CA SER A 91 -2.35 -1.27 -2.79
C SER A 91 -3.85 -0.98 -2.97
N VAL A 92 -4.53 -1.78 -3.79
CA VAL A 92 -5.97 -1.63 -4.01
C VAL A 92 -6.75 -1.81 -2.72
N HIS A 93 -6.39 -2.79 -1.91
CA HIS A 93 -7.05 -3.03 -0.63
C HIS A 93 -6.85 -1.86 0.33
N LEU A 94 -5.63 -1.34 0.42
CA LEU A 94 -5.33 -0.18 1.27
C LEU A 94 -6.08 1.07 0.80
N ARG A 95 -6.24 1.25 -0.50
CA ARG A 95 -7.02 2.36 -1.05
C ARG A 95 -8.49 2.24 -0.64
N LYS A 96 -9.05 1.04 -0.64
CA LYS A 96 -10.42 0.81 -0.17
C LYS A 96 -10.57 1.15 1.31
N LEU A 97 -9.58 0.77 2.12
CA LEU A 97 -9.56 1.13 3.54
C LEU A 97 -9.45 2.65 3.73
N ALA A 98 -8.66 3.32 2.89
CA ALA A 98 -8.52 4.77 2.94
C ALA A 98 -9.85 5.47 2.64
N ILE A 99 -10.57 5.01 1.65
CA ILE A 99 -11.88 5.55 1.29
C ILE A 99 -12.87 5.34 2.45
N LYS A 100 -12.88 4.15 3.03
CA LYS A 100 -13.75 3.81 4.16
C LYS A 100 -13.41 4.66 5.40
N GLN A 101 -12.13 4.87 5.69
CA GLN A 101 -11.69 5.68 6.81
C GLN A 101 -12.11 7.15 6.66
N LYS A 102 -12.02 7.67 5.44
CA LYS A 102 -12.40 9.05 5.16
C LYS A 102 -13.91 9.26 5.24
N ALA A 103 -14.70 8.23 4.94
CA ALA A 103 -16.17 8.30 4.96
C ALA A 103 -16.74 8.28 6.39
N THR A 104 -15.94 7.93 7.37
CA THR A 104 -16.34 7.96 8.78
C THR A 104 -15.81 9.20 9.47
#